data_fb78525c8c1245a054eec624663a0e12
#
_entry.id   fb78525c8c1245a054eec624663a0e12
#
_cell.length_a   1.000
_cell.length_b   1.000
_cell.length_c   1.000
_cell.angle_alpha   90.00
_cell.angle_beta   90.00
_cell.angle_gamma   90.00
#
_symmetry.space_group_name_H-M   'P 1'
#
loop_
_entity.id
_entity.type
_entity.pdbx_description
1 polymer ?
#
loop_
_entity_poly.entity_id
_entity_poly.type
_entity_poly.pdbx_seq_one_letter_code
_entity_poly.pdbx_strand_id
1 'polypeptide(L)'
;NGYQSECYDNAEDFLISVAPSVPGCILSDIRMPRMSGMELLFKMKERQINIPIIFITGHGDIEMAVEAMKKGAVDFLVKPVKEAKLFEAINKALDFYIIGGSEKEYRERISTLSNRERTVLELTLHGLDTQAITEKLGLSDRTIQGYRWRIYQKLGLNSIDQLIKIIRLEWL
;
A
#
# COMPACT_ATOMS: atom_id res chain seq x y z
N ASN A 1 -3.82 -18.32 8.07
CA ASN A 1 -3.04 -17.40 7.22
C ASN A 1 -2.22 -16.34 7.99
N GLY A 2 -2.25 -16.35 9.35
CA GLY A 2 -1.37 -15.54 10.19
C GLY A 2 -1.74 -14.07 10.36
N TYR A 3 -2.86 -13.58 9.79
CA TYR A 3 -3.34 -12.24 10.02
C TYR A 3 -4.04 -12.13 11.39
N GLN A 4 -3.79 -11.03 12.09
CA GLN A 4 -4.58 -10.61 13.24
C GLN A 4 -5.71 -9.73 12.74
N SER A 5 -6.91 -9.90 13.31
CA SER A 5 -8.07 -9.09 12.94
C SER A 5 -8.74 -8.54 14.20
N GLU A 6 -9.22 -7.32 14.09
CA GLU A 6 -10.04 -6.65 15.07
C GLU A 6 -11.38 -6.28 14.43
N CYS A 7 -12.47 -6.48 15.12
CA CYS A 7 -13.81 -6.19 14.62
C CYS A 7 -14.43 -5.03 15.38
N TYR A 8 -15.12 -4.18 14.65
CA TYR A 8 -15.85 -3.02 15.17
C TYR A 8 -17.31 -3.12 14.75
N ASP A 9 -18.23 -2.83 15.65
CA ASP A 9 -19.68 -2.91 15.37
C ASP A 9 -20.16 -1.76 14.48
N ASN A 10 -19.40 -0.69 14.42
CA ASN A 10 -19.70 0.50 13.62
C ASN A 10 -18.42 1.30 13.29
N ALA A 11 -18.56 2.21 12.35
CA ALA A 11 -17.46 3.04 11.87
C ALA A 11 -16.98 4.09 12.89
N GLU A 12 -17.86 4.55 13.78
CA GLU A 12 -17.53 5.52 14.81
C GLU A 12 -16.57 4.94 15.84
N ASP A 13 -16.83 3.72 16.32
CA ASP A 13 -15.97 3.03 17.28
C ASP A 13 -14.58 2.78 16.70
N PHE A 14 -14.51 2.38 15.42
CA PHE A 14 -13.25 2.28 14.71
C PHE A 14 -12.50 3.62 14.70
N LEU A 15 -13.16 4.73 14.32
CA LEU A 15 -12.53 6.05 14.24
C LEU A 15 -12.07 6.61 15.60
N ILE A 16 -12.62 6.13 16.71
CA ILE A 16 -12.22 6.49 18.08
C ILE A 16 -10.98 5.70 18.49
N SER A 17 -10.92 4.41 18.16
CA SER A 17 -9.91 3.47 18.66
C SER A 17 -8.71 3.31 17.76
N VAL A 18 -8.83 3.63 16.45
CA VAL A 18 -7.75 3.40 15.49
C VAL A 18 -6.52 4.28 15.78
N ALA A 19 -5.37 3.63 15.93
CA ALA A 19 -4.09 4.33 15.94
C ALA A 19 -3.65 4.59 14.48
N PRO A 20 -3.27 5.83 14.12
CA PRO A 20 -2.94 6.20 12.73
C PRO A 20 -1.80 5.40 12.08
N SER A 21 -0.98 4.73 12.89
CA SER A 21 0.25 4.06 12.47
C SER A 21 0.20 2.53 12.49
N VAL A 22 -0.97 1.91 12.67
CA VAL A 22 -1.06 0.44 12.69
C VAL A 22 -1.02 -0.09 11.26
N PRO A 23 -0.03 -0.94 10.91
CA PRO A 23 0.02 -1.60 9.61
C PRO A 23 -1.18 -2.52 9.43
N GLY A 24 -1.96 -2.31 8.37
CA GLY A 24 -3.13 -3.13 8.12
C GLY A 24 -3.97 -2.64 6.96
N CYS A 25 -5.12 -3.25 6.80
CA CYS A 25 -6.16 -2.79 5.90
C CYS A 25 -7.53 -2.90 6.57
N ILE A 26 -8.48 -2.11 6.11
CA ILE A 26 -9.86 -2.13 6.60
C ILE A 26 -10.71 -2.90 5.61
N LEU A 27 -11.54 -3.81 6.14
CA LEU A 27 -12.64 -4.41 5.41
C LEU A 27 -13.93 -3.77 5.91
N SER A 28 -14.66 -3.08 5.06
CA SER A 28 -15.87 -2.36 5.44
C SER A 28 -17.00 -2.65 4.47
N ASP A 29 -18.21 -2.86 5.01
CA ASP A 29 -19.40 -2.78 4.17
C ASP A 29 -19.59 -1.32 3.70
N ILE A 30 -20.14 -1.14 2.50
CA ILE A 30 -20.53 0.19 2.01
C ILE A 30 -21.75 0.68 2.79
N ARG A 31 -22.72 -0.22 3.03
CA ARG A 31 -23.98 0.11 3.70
C ARG A 31 -23.94 -0.33 5.16
N MET A 32 -23.60 0.60 6.02
CA MET A 32 -23.63 0.40 7.46
C MET A 32 -24.60 1.36 8.14
N PRO A 33 -25.19 1.00 9.28
CA PRO A 33 -26.00 1.91 10.08
C PRO A 33 -25.20 3.12 10.58
N ARG A 34 -25.84 4.24 10.74
CA ARG A 34 -25.28 5.51 11.25
C ARG A 34 -24.27 6.17 10.34
N MET A 35 -23.19 5.49 10.02
CA MET A 35 -22.13 5.98 9.13
C MET A 35 -21.85 4.94 8.05
N SER A 36 -22.05 5.31 6.80
CA SER A 36 -21.73 4.46 5.65
C SER A 36 -20.21 4.28 5.49
N GLY A 37 -19.80 3.22 4.78
CA GLY A 37 -18.39 3.03 4.45
C GLY A 37 -17.80 4.19 3.63
N MET A 38 -18.60 4.86 2.81
CA MET A 38 -18.18 6.06 2.06
C MET A 38 -17.91 7.24 2.96
N GLU A 39 -18.74 7.47 3.96
CA GLU A 39 -18.54 8.52 4.98
C GLU A 39 -17.33 8.18 5.86
N LEU A 40 -17.13 6.90 6.18
CA LEU A 40 -15.92 6.43 6.88
C LEU A 40 -14.66 6.80 6.07
N LEU A 41 -14.60 6.45 4.79
CA LEU A 41 -13.47 6.79 3.92
C LEU A 41 -13.21 8.31 3.87
N PHE A 42 -14.26 9.12 3.81
CA PHE A 42 -14.14 10.58 3.84
C PHE A 42 -13.54 11.08 5.17
N LYS A 43 -14.06 10.59 6.30
CA LYS A 43 -13.56 10.97 7.64
C LYS A 43 -12.14 10.49 7.91
N MET A 44 -11.77 9.33 7.38
CA MET A 44 -10.38 8.86 7.45
C MET A 44 -9.44 9.85 6.76
N LYS A 45 -9.81 10.33 5.56
CA LYS A 45 -9.02 11.33 4.84
C LYS A 45 -8.90 12.65 5.60
N GLU A 46 -10.00 13.16 6.15
CA GLU A 46 -9.99 14.37 6.97
C GLU A 46 -9.06 14.26 8.18
N ARG A 47 -8.98 13.05 8.79
CA ARG A 47 -8.13 12.76 9.94
C ARG A 47 -6.72 12.29 9.57
N GLN A 48 -6.38 12.26 8.28
CA GLN A 48 -5.09 11.77 7.78
C GLN A 48 -4.78 10.31 8.19
N ILE A 49 -5.83 9.49 8.32
CA ILE A 49 -5.71 8.06 8.57
C ILE A 49 -5.47 7.38 7.21
N ASN A 50 -4.22 6.97 6.98
CA ASN A 50 -3.77 6.41 5.69
C ASN A 50 -3.84 4.87 5.66
N ILE A 51 -4.81 4.27 6.34
CA ILE A 51 -5.04 2.82 6.31
C ILE A 51 -5.86 2.50 5.06
N PRO A 52 -5.41 1.59 4.18
CA PRO A 52 -6.14 1.22 2.98
C PRO A 52 -7.47 0.56 3.33
N ILE A 53 -8.52 0.90 2.58
CA ILE A 53 -9.85 0.35 2.76
C ILE A 53 -10.25 -0.49 1.55
N ILE A 54 -10.80 -1.67 1.83
CA ILE A 54 -11.44 -2.59 0.88
C ILE A 54 -12.92 -2.61 1.22
N PHE A 55 -13.77 -2.34 0.25
CA PHE A 55 -15.20 -2.43 0.47
C PHE A 55 -15.75 -3.81 0.18
N ILE A 56 -16.70 -4.26 1.01
CA ILE A 56 -17.51 -5.44 0.77
C ILE A 56 -18.92 -4.95 0.45
N THR A 57 -19.47 -5.35 -0.69
CA THR A 57 -20.74 -4.81 -1.20
C THR A 57 -21.70 -5.91 -1.61
N GLY A 58 -23.01 -5.67 -1.53
CA GLY A 58 -24.04 -6.54 -2.07
C GLY A 58 -24.23 -6.35 -3.59
N HIS A 59 -25.08 -7.18 -4.18
CA HIS A 59 -25.52 -7.01 -5.55
C HIS A 59 -26.31 -5.69 -5.71
N GLY A 60 -25.91 -4.85 -6.64
CA GLY A 60 -26.56 -3.55 -6.92
C GLY A 60 -25.78 -2.34 -6.48
N ASP A 61 -24.66 -2.49 -5.74
CA ASP A 61 -23.86 -1.37 -5.28
C ASP A 61 -22.65 -1.06 -6.21
N ILE A 62 -22.70 -1.47 -7.48
CA ILE A 62 -21.58 -1.33 -8.43
C ILE A 62 -21.23 0.15 -8.66
N GLU A 63 -22.21 1.01 -8.78
CA GLU A 63 -21.97 2.45 -8.96
C GLU A 63 -21.26 3.05 -7.73
N MET A 64 -21.68 2.64 -6.54
CA MET A 64 -21.03 3.05 -5.28
C MET A 64 -19.62 2.51 -5.17
N ALA A 65 -19.38 1.27 -5.63
CA ALA A 65 -18.04 0.68 -5.66
C ALA A 65 -17.11 1.46 -6.60
N VAL A 66 -17.59 1.83 -7.79
CA VAL A 66 -16.83 2.68 -8.74
C VAL A 66 -16.52 4.06 -8.12
N GLU A 67 -17.49 4.65 -7.44
CA GLU A 67 -17.29 5.93 -6.74
C GLU A 67 -16.26 5.79 -5.61
N ALA A 68 -16.32 4.70 -4.84
CA ALA A 68 -15.37 4.40 -3.78
C ALA A 68 -13.93 4.27 -4.31
N MET A 69 -13.74 3.59 -5.45
CA MET A 69 -12.44 3.48 -6.11
C MET A 69 -11.91 4.87 -6.53
N LYS A 70 -12.75 5.70 -7.15
CA LYS A 70 -12.39 7.09 -7.50
C LYS A 70 -12.02 7.93 -6.28
N LYS A 71 -12.62 7.65 -5.14
CA LYS A 71 -12.33 8.29 -3.85
C LYS A 71 -11.18 7.65 -3.09
N GLY A 72 -10.48 6.67 -3.65
CA GLY A 72 -9.24 6.12 -3.12
C GLY A 72 -9.43 4.88 -2.24
N ALA A 73 -10.51 4.13 -2.37
CA ALA A 73 -10.55 2.75 -1.92
C ALA A 73 -9.57 1.90 -2.74
N VAL A 74 -8.96 0.90 -2.11
CA VAL A 74 -7.95 0.05 -2.77
C VAL A 74 -8.59 -1.03 -3.62
N ASP A 75 -9.71 -1.56 -3.13
CA ASP A 75 -10.46 -2.59 -3.84
C ASP A 75 -11.91 -2.66 -3.34
N PHE A 76 -12.72 -3.46 -4.04
CA PHE A 76 -14.06 -3.84 -3.59
C PHE A 76 -14.35 -5.31 -3.88
N LEU A 77 -15.15 -5.95 -3.03
CA LEU A 77 -15.53 -7.35 -3.12
C LEU A 77 -17.05 -7.50 -3.10
N VAL A 78 -17.59 -8.32 -3.99
CA VAL A 78 -19.04 -8.57 -4.05
C VAL A 78 -19.40 -9.80 -3.23
N LYS A 79 -20.41 -9.70 -2.37
CA LYS A 79 -20.96 -10.83 -1.59
C LYS A 79 -21.69 -11.83 -2.52
N PRO A 80 -21.50 -13.14 -2.34
CA PRO A 80 -20.67 -13.82 -1.34
C PRO A 80 -19.17 -13.76 -1.68
N VAL A 81 -18.34 -13.38 -0.71
CA VAL A 81 -16.89 -13.19 -0.90
C VAL A 81 -16.20 -14.56 -0.91
N LYS A 82 -15.47 -14.85 -1.97
CA LYS A 82 -14.62 -16.05 -2.06
C LYS A 82 -13.31 -15.80 -1.31
N GLU A 83 -12.86 -16.77 -0.52
CA GLU A 83 -11.64 -16.69 0.28
C GLU A 83 -10.42 -16.24 -0.54
N ALA A 84 -10.19 -16.84 -1.71
CA ALA A 84 -9.07 -16.47 -2.58
C ALA A 84 -9.09 -14.98 -2.98
N LYS A 85 -10.28 -14.43 -3.31
CA LYS A 85 -10.45 -13.02 -3.66
C LYS A 85 -10.26 -12.09 -2.47
N LEU A 86 -10.67 -12.52 -1.28
CA LEU A 86 -10.43 -11.78 -0.06
C LEU A 86 -8.92 -11.61 0.21
N PHE A 87 -8.16 -12.71 0.14
CA PHE A 87 -6.72 -12.65 0.37
C PHE A 87 -5.97 -11.87 -0.72
N GLU A 88 -6.39 -11.96 -1.98
CA GLU A 88 -5.86 -11.14 -3.07
C GLU A 88 -6.02 -9.65 -2.76
N ALA A 89 -7.23 -9.23 -2.37
CA ALA A 89 -7.52 -7.84 -2.02
C ALA A 89 -6.76 -7.37 -0.76
N ILE A 90 -6.68 -8.21 0.28
CA ILE A 90 -5.90 -7.90 1.49
C ILE A 90 -4.42 -7.71 1.16
N ASN A 91 -3.82 -8.61 0.38
CA ASN A 91 -2.42 -8.50 0.00
C ASN A 91 -2.18 -7.20 -0.80
N LYS A 92 -3.04 -6.89 -1.76
CA LYS A 92 -3.00 -5.64 -2.52
C LYS A 92 -3.10 -4.41 -1.61
N ALA A 93 -3.99 -4.43 -0.61
CA ALA A 93 -4.14 -3.32 0.33
C ALA A 93 -2.93 -3.18 1.25
N LEU A 94 -2.35 -4.27 1.72
CA LEU A 94 -1.13 -4.24 2.53
C LEU A 94 0.07 -3.73 1.73
N ASP A 95 0.18 -4.13 0.47
CA ASP A 95 1.21 -3.59 -0.43
C ASP A 95 1.00 -2.08 -0.64
N PHE A 96 -0.24 -1.63 -0.85
CA PHE A 96 -0.60 -0.21 -0.93
C PHE A 96 -0.22 0.56 0.36
N TYR A 97 -0.46 -0.01 1.53
CA TYR A 97 -0.06 0.58 2.81
C TYR A 97 1.47 0.70 2.94
N ILE A 98 2.20 -0.34 2.55
CA ILE A 98 3.68 -0.37 2.58
C ILE A 98 4.26 0.71 1.65
N ILE A 99 3.63 0.95 0.50
CA ILE A 99 4.03 1.96 -0.48
C ILE A 99 3.74 3.39 0.02
N GLY A 100 2.82 3.54 0.98
CA GLY A 100 2.45 4.83 1.58
C GLY A 100 1.72 5.76 0.62
N GLY A 101 0.92 5.22 -0.31
CA GLY A 101 0.12 6.04 -1.21
C GLY A 101 -0.32 5.34 -2.51
N SER A 102 -0.93 6.10 -3.40
CA SER A 102 -1.37 5.64 -4.72
C SER A 102 -0.19 5.36 -5.65
N GLU A 103 -0.40 4.55 -6.68
CA GLU A 103 0.58 4.32 -7.76
C GLU A 103 1.14 5.64 -8.33
N LYS A 104 0.30 6.66 -8.44
CA LYS A 104 0.70 8.00 -8.89
C LYS A 104 1.73 8.65 -7.96
N GLU A 105 1.47 8.64 -6.66
CA GLU A 105 2.40 9.20 -5.65
C GLU A 105 3.72 8.44 -5.64
N TYR A 106 3.67 7.13 -5.82
CA TYR A 106 4.88 6.33 -5.91
C TYR A 106 5.70 6.63 -7.18
N ARG A 107 5.05 6.77 -8.34
CA ARG A 107 5.70 7.20 -9.59
C ARG A 107 6.34 8.59 -9.44
N GLU A 108 5.67 9.51 -8.76
CA GLU A 108 6.23 10.82 -8.43
C GLU A 108 7.47 10.68 -7.54
N ARG A 109 7.45 9.83 -6.52
CA ARG A 109 8.64 9.56 -5.68
C ARG A 109 9.79 8.92 -6.48
N ILE A 110 9.51 7.94 -7.34
CA ILE A 110 10.52 7.37 -8.26
C ILE A 110 11.12 8.46 -9.17
N SER A 111 10.32 9.41 -9.64
CA SER A 111 10.81 10.50 -10.49
C SER A 111 11.83 11.39 -9.78
N THR A 112 11.84 11.44 -8.44
CA THR A 112 12.82 12.20 -7.64
C THR A 112 14.18 11.52 -7.52
N LEU A 113 14.30 10.27 -7.93
CA LEU A 113 15.58 9.55 -7.90
C LEU A 113 16.54 10.12 -8.94
N SER A 114 17.79 10.37 -8.54
CA SER A 114 18.86 10.71 -9.48
C SER A 114 19.21 9.52 -10.37
N ASN A 115 19.88 9.76 -11.48
CA ASN A 115 20.31 8.69 -12.41
C ASN A 115 21.15 7.61 -11.71
N ARG A 116 22.01 8.00 -10.75
CA ARG A 116 22.83 7.05 -9.97
C ARG A 116 21.99 6.22 -9.01
N GLU A 117 21.02 6.82 -8.35
CA GLU A 117 20.08 6.11 -7.49
C GLU A 117 19.21 5.13 -8.28
N ARG A 118 18.74 5.53 -9.48
CA ARG A 118 18.00 4.62 -10.38
C ARG A 118 18.85 3.42 -10.80
N THR A 119 20.09 3.63 -11.21
CA THR A 119 21.00 2.54 -11.59
C THR A 119 21.20 1.56 -10.41
N VAL A 120 21.43 2.07 -9.19
CA VAL A 120 21.59 1.21 -8.01
C VAL A 120 20.29 0.48 -7.69
N LEU A 121 19.15 1.14 -7.81
CA LEU A 121 17.82 0.55 -7.64
C LEU A 121 17.62 -0.62 -8.62
N GLU A 122 17.79 -0.39 -9.93
CA GLU A 122 17.65 -1.40 -10.98
C GLU A 122 18.53 -2.63 -10.72
N LEU A 123 19.81 -2.43 -10.39
CA LEU A 123 20.73 -3.54 -10.11
C LEU A 123 20.28 -4.33 -8.86
N THR A 124 19.78 -3.62 -7.84
CA THR A 124 19.23 -4.26 -6.63
C THR A 124 18.01 -5.12 -6.96
N LEU A 125 17.15 -4.65 -7.84
CA LEU A 125 15.96 -5.38 -8.30
C LEU A 125 16.28 -6.60 -9.14
N HIS A 126 17.38 -6.56 -9.88
CA HIS A 126 17.90 -7.74 -10.59
C HIS A 126 18.59 -8.74 -9.64
N GLY A 127 18.47 -8.55 -8.31
CA GLY A 127 18.98 -9.47 -7.30
C GLY A 127 20.48 -9.36 -7.04
N LEU A 128 21.15 -8.29 -7.52
CA LEU A 128 22.57 -8.08 -7.24
C LEU A 128 22.74 -7.63 -5.77
N ASP A 129 23.63 -8.27 -5.07
CA ASP A 129 24.04 -7.86 -3.74
C ASP A 129 24.94 -6.61 -3.78
N THR A 130 25.33 -6.11 -2.60
CA THR A 130 26.15 -4.88 -2.51
C THR A 130 27.49 -5.06 -3.20
N GLN A 131 28.13 -6.22 -3.05
CA GLN A 131 29.45 -6.50 -3.62
C GLN A 131 29.40 -6.51 -5.16
N ALA A 132 28.45 -7.21 -5.74
CA ALA A 132 28.25 -7.25 -7.20
C ALA A 132 27.96 -5.86 -7.80
N ILE A 133 27.18 -5.03 -7.09
CA ILE A 133 26.91 -3.66 -7.51
C ILE A 133 28.18 -2.79 -7.42
N THR A 134 28.97 -2.96 -6.34
CA THR A 134 30.25 -2.27 -6.15
C THR A 134 31.22 -2.56 -7.29
N GLU A 135 31.39 -3.83 -7.63
CA GLU A 135 32.25 -4.28 -8.73
C GLU A 135 31.76 -3.73 -10.07
N LYS A 136 30.45 -3.79 -10.33
CA LYS A 136 29.85 -3.36 -11.59
C LYS A 136 29.93 -1.85 -11.82
N LEU A 137 29.82 -1.05 -10.75
CA LEU A 137 29.81 0.42 -10.84
C LEU A 137 31.16 1.06 -10.52
N GLY A 138 32.13 0.31 -10.03
CA GLY A 138 33.44 0.83 -9.61
C GLY A 138 33.35 1.80 -8.41
N LEU A 139 32.41 1.55 -7.50
CA LEU A 139 32.16 2.41 -6.35
C LEU A 139 32.49 1.65 -5.06
N SER A 140 32.69 2.34 -3.93
CA SER A 140 32.91 1.68 -2.65
C SER A 140 31.56 1.17 -2.07
N ASP A 141 31.63 0.12 -1.21
CA ASP A 141 30.47 -0.40 -0.47
C ASP A 141 29.75 0.71 0.30
N ARG A 142 30.49 1.58 0.95
CA ARG A 142 29.95 2.74 1.69
C ARG A 142 29.13 3.65 0.76
N THR A 143 29.57 3.84 -0.47
CA THR A 143 28.86 4.65 -1.47
C THR A 143 27.56 3.99 -1.87
N ILE A 144 27.57 2.67 -2.13
CA ILE A 144 26.36 1.90 -2.48
C ILE A 144 25.37 1.89 -1.33
N GLN A 145 25.83 1.68 -0.09
CA GLN A 145 24.95 1.77 1.08
C GLN A 145 24.34 3.17 1.24
N GLY A 146 25.10 4.21 0.95
CA GLY A 146 24.61 5.60 0.94
C GLY A 146 23.54 5.84 -0.13
N TYR A 147 23.66 5.24 -1.32
CA TYR A 147 22.61 5.29 -2.35
C TYR A 147 21.36 4.52 -1.91
N ARG A 148 21.50 3.31 -1.39
CA ARG A 148 20.37 2.50 -0.86
C ARG A 148 19.61 3.25 0.22
N TRP A 149 20.31 3.85 1.17
CA TRP A 149 19.69 4.66 2.21
C TRP A 149 18.86 5.81 1.63
N ARG A 150 19.43 6.60 0.69
CA ARG A 150 18.70 7.69 0.03
C ARG A 150 17.50 7.22 -0.76
N ILE A 151 17.61 6.08 -1.47
CA ILE A 151 16.50 5.45 -2.18
C ILE A 151 15.38 5.12 -1.20
N TYR A 152 15.70 4.46 -0.09
CA TYR A 152 14.69 4.12 0.93
C TYR A 152 14.02 5.37 1.51
N GLN A 153 14.78 6.41 1.83
CA GLN A 153 14.21 7.68 2.34
C GLN A 153 13.29 8.34 1.31
N LYS A 154 13.70 8.42 0.04
CA LYS A 154 12.90 9.05 -1.02
C LYS A 154 11.65 8.26 -1.37
N LEU A 155 11.72 6.94 -1.33
CA LEU A 155 10.60 6.06 -1.62
C LEU A 155 9.72 5.78 -0.39
N GLY A 156 10.15 6.16 0.82
CA GLY A 156 9.43 5.89 2.06
C GLY A 156 9.48 4.41 2.47
N LEU A 157 10.58 3.72 2.17
CA LEU A 157 10.75 2.29 2.42
C LEU A 157 11.67 2.04 3.62
N ASN A 158 11.45 0.89 4.29
CA ASN A 158 12.26 0.46 5.42
C ASN A 158 13.13 -0.77 5.12
N SER A 159 12.87 -1.47 4.00
CA SER A 159 13.62 -2.67 3.63
C SER A 159 13.62 -2.93 2.13
N ILE A 160 14.54 -3.81 1.69
CA ILE A 160 14.62 -4.28 0.30
C ILE A 160 13.41 -5.15 -0.08
N ASP A 161 12.85 -5.90 0.87
CA ASP A 161 11.69 -6.76 0.61
C ASP A 161 10.46 -5.93 0.26
N GLN A 162 10.29 -4.77 0.90
CA GLN A 162 9.26 -3.79 0.52
C GLN A 162 9.47 -3.29 -0.91
N LEU A 163 10.71 -2.99 -1.27
CA LEU A 163 11.08 -2.53 -2.61
C LEU A 163 10.76 -3.58 -3.68
N ILE A 164 11.13 -4.85 -3.45
CA ILE A 164 10.88 -5.97 -4.37
C ILE A 164 9.37 -6.20 -4.57
N LYS A 165 8.57 -6.10 -3.50
CA LYS A 165 7.11 -6.23 -3.59
C LYS A 165 6.49 -5.15 -4.47
N ILE A 166 6.90 -3.91 -4.30
CA ILE A 166 6.40 -2.76 -5.05
C ILE A 166 6.62 -2.93 -6.56
N ILE A 167 7.77 -3.41 -6.95
CA ILE A 167 8.16 -3.49 -8.36
C ILE A 167 7.54 -4.69 -9.06
N ARG A 168 7.26 -5.78 -8.35
CA ARG A 168 6.45 -6.87 -8.92
C ARG A 168 5.04 -6.43 -9.34
N LEU A 169 4.54 -5.33 -8.80
CA LEU A 169 3.24 -4.75 -9.16
C LEU A 169 3.30 -3.89 -10.44
N GLU A 170 4.48 -3.37 -10.82
CA GLU A 170 4.62 -2.49 -11.99
C GLU A 170 5.08 -3.21 -13.27
N TRP A 171 5.62 -4.42 -13.17
CA TRP A 171 6.25 -5.12 -14.32
C TRP A 171 5.54 -6.42 -14.73
N LEU A 172 4.34 -6.70 -14.19
CA LEU A 172 3.43 -7.76 -14.63
C LEU A 172 2.14 -7.17 -15.22
#